data_2ec99d497fe95007332233ed9126532e
#
_entry.id   2ec99d497fe95007332233ed9126532e
#
_cell.length_a   1.000
_cell.length_b   1.000
_cell.length_c   1.000
_cell.angle_alpha   90.00
_cell.angle_beta   90.00
_cell.angle_gamma   90.00
#
_symmetry.space_group_name_H-M   'P 1'
#
loop_
_entity.id
_entity.type
_entity.pdbx_description
1 polymer ?
#
loop_
_entity_poly.entity_id
_entity_poly.type
_entity_poly.pdbx_seq_one_letter_code
_entity_poly.pdbx_strand_id
1 'polypeptide(L)'
;MEQLLNGRFEYEVPHLLLSETEVALTLDEGQNFRGELNIGAEDGRRVKGIVTTDHQRIVLAKNQFQGTASTIEYGVDTSGLKAGDEICGNITVSSNLEERCVRVHVSIAGKTMNISGQEIHSLADFVHLASHDFGAAYRFFVKKEFARLLQKEAPEQMALYQGLSHKPVTFQHLEEFLVCLLYTSPSPRDKRQ
;
A
#
# COMPACT_ATOMS: atom_id res chain seq x y z
N MET A 1 27.07 36.17 -32.24
CA MET A 1 28.08 37.11 -31.73
C MET A 1 27.51 38.19 -30.81
N GLU A 2 26.22 38.39 -30.72
CA GLU A 2 25.59 39.39 -29.81
C GLU A 2 25.60 39.06 -28.32
N GLN A 3 25.66 37.78 -27.95
CA GLN A 3 25.69 37.36 -26.52
C GLN A 3 27.02 37.67 -25.82
N LEU A 4 28.09 37.85 -26.57
CA LEU A 4 29.41 38.22 -26.03
C LEU A 4 29.50 39.67 -25.57
N LEU A 5 28.63 40.54 -26.06
CA LEU A 5 28.64 41.96 -25.75
C LEU A 5 27.86 42.33 -24.46
N ASN A 6 26.94 41.47 -24.01
CA ASN A 6 26.10 41.76 -22.83
C ASN A 6 26.55 41.09 -21.52
N GLY A 7 27.63 40.32 -21.54
CA GLY A 7 28.18 39.72 -20.31
C GLY A 7 27.25 38.78 -19.54
N ARG A 8 26.09 38.37 -20.09
CA ARG A 8 25.15 37.42 -19.54
C ARG A 8 25.27 36.13 -20.31
N PHE A 9 26.11 35.24 -19.81
CA PHE A 9 26.07 33.84 -20.21
C PHE A 9 24.99 33.14 -19.38
N GLU A 10 23.79 33.03 -19.92
CA GLU A 10 22.79 32.13 -19.39
C GLU A 10 23.23 30.69 -19.75
N TYR A 11 23.98 30.05 -18.88
CA TYR A 11 24.21 28.62 -18.98
C TYR A 11 22.91 27.92 -18.51
N GLU A 12 22.17 27.36 -19.46
CA GLU A 12 21.13 26.42 -19.13
C GLU A 12 21.81 25.21 -18.45
N VAL A 13 21.65 25.11 -17.14
CA VAL A 13 22.13 23.95 -16.38
C VAL A 13 21.15 22.82 -16.67
N PRO A 14 21.61 21.71 -17.28
CA PRO A 14 20.71 20.61 -17.59
C PRO A 14 20.15 20.02 -16.33
N HIS A 15 18.88 19.62 -16.39
CA HIS A 15 18.18 19.07 -15.27
C HIS A 15 18.45 17.57 -15.09
N LEU A 16 18.33 17.11 -13.85
CA LEU A 16 18.35 15.71 -13.51
C LEU A 16 17.02 15.08 -13.92
N LEU A 17 17.06 13.98 -14.68
CA LEU A 17 15.89 13.18 -15.01
C LEU A 17 15.77 12.00 -14.05
N LEU A 18 14.62 11.84 -13.47
CA LEU A 18 14.23 10.69 -12.67
C LEU A 18 13.05 10.00 -13.34
N SER A 19 13.02 8.67 -13.33
CA SER A 19 11.89 7.88 -13.86
C SER A 19 10.58 8.18 -13.14
N GLU A 20 10.66 8.55 -11.87
CA GLU A 20 9.54 8.82 -11.00
C GLU A 20 9.86 9.98 -10.05
N THR A 21 8.86 10.78 -9.73
CA THR A 21 8.94 11.86 -8.72
C THR A 21 8.09 11.53 -7.50
N GLU A 22 7.17 10.59 -7.66
CA GLU A 22 6.28 10.11 -6.62
C GLU A 22 5.97 8.63 -6.83
N VAL A 23 6.01 7.86 -5.76
CA VAL A 23 5.69 6.44 -5.70
C VAL A 23 4.56 6.27 -4.70
N ALA A 24 3.36 5.96 -5.18
CA ALA A 24 2.20 5.65 -4.36
C ALA A 24 1.84 4.18 -4.53
N LEU A 25 1.87 3.41 -3.45
CA LEU A 25 1.65 1.96 -3.46
C LEU A 25 0.63 1.56 -2.40
N THR A 26 -0.12 0.52 -2.70
CA THR A 26 -0.92 -0.21 -1.71
C THR A 26 -0.41 -1.64 -1.67
N LEU A 27 0.07 -2.08 -0.51
CA LEU A 27 0.65 -3.41 -0.30
C LEU A 27 -0.15 -4.18 0.73
N ASP A 28 -0.23 -5.49 0.57
CA ASP A 28 -0.83 -6.36 1.58
C ASP A 28 0.08 -6.51 2.82
N GLU A 29 -0.51 -6.88 3.97
CA GLU A 29 0.26 -7.17 5.20
C GLU A 29 1.37 -8.19 4.92
N GLY A 30 2.63 -7.78 5.19
CA GLY A 30 3.83 -8.62 5.02
C GLY A 30 4.31 -8.77 3.58
N GLN A 31 3.74 -8.03 2.63
CA GLN A 31 4.21 -7.98 1.25
C GLN A 31 5.28 -6.90 1.12
N ASN A 32 6.53 -7.30 0.88
CA ASN A 32 7.62 -6.38 0.59
C ASN A 32 7.58 -5.94 -0.88
N PHE A 33 7.97 -4.71 -1.13
CA PHE A 33 8.06 -4.14 -2.47
C PHE A 33 9.52 -3.94 -2.88
N ARG A 34 9.78 -4.09 -4.19
CA ARG A 34 11.04 -3.70 -4.82
C ARG A 34 10.74 -2.89 -6.06
N GLY A 35 11.41 -1.76 -6.18
CA GLY A 35 11.30 -0.85 -7.31
C GLY A 35 12.67 -0.43 -7.82
N GLU A 36 12.68 0.22 -8.95
CA GLU A 36 13.86 0.73 -9.62
C GLU A 36 13.68 2.21 -9.94
N LEU A 37 14.65 3.02 -9.55
CA LEU A 37 14.71 4.44 -9.88
C LEU A 37 15.79 4.66 -10.93
N ASN A 38 15.40 5.07 -12.12
CA ASN A 38 16.33 5.41 -13.19
C ASN A 38 16.71 6.90 -13.09
N ILE A 39 18.01 7.16 -13.17
CA ILE A 39 18.63 8.47 -12.98
C ILE A 39 19.47 8.79 -14.22
N GLY A 40 19.25 9.96 -14.81
CA GLY A 40 20.01 10.45 -15.96
C GLY A 40 20.05 11.98 -15.99
N ALA A 41 20.65 12.56 -17.01
CA ALA A 41 20.58 13.99 -17.32
C ALA A 41 19.79 14.22 -18.59
N GLU A 42 19.07 15.34 -18.67
CA GLU A 42 18.26 15.73 -19.82
C GLU A 42 19.05 15.77 -21.13
N ASP A 43 20.30 16.20 -21.07
CA ASP A 43 21.21 16.29 -22.21
C ASP A 43 22.09 15.05 -22.41
N GLY A 44 21.85 13.98 -21.67
CA GLY A 44 22.57 12.70 -21.77
C GLY A 44 24.02 12.73 -21.26
N ARG A 45 24.45 13.79 -20.56
CA ARG A 45 25.79 13.82 -19.95
C ARG A 45 25.92 12.85 -18.79
N ARG A 46 27.17 12.58 -18.42
CA ARG A 46 27.47 11.74 -17.26
C ARG A 46 27.12 12.48 -15.97
N VAL A 47 26.33 11.81 -15.14
CA VAL A 47 25.94 12.26 -13.81
C VAL A 47 26.56 11.36 -12.77
N LYS A 48 26.99 11.92 -11.65
CA LYS A 48 27.46 11.20 -10.48
C LYS A 48 26.81 11.80 -9.24
N GLY A 49 26.52 10.96 -8.27
CA GLY A 49 25.90 11.42 -7.05
C GLY A 49 25.66 10.33 -6.03
N ILE A 50 24.92 10.70 -5.01
CA ILE A 50 24.49 9.81 -3.93
C ILE A 50 22.97 9.80 -3.86
N VAL A 51 22.44 8.67 -3.38
CA VAL A 51 21.02 8.51 -3.08
C VAL A 51 20.88 8.20 -1.60
N THR A 52 20.00 8.87 -0.92
CA THR A 52 19.70 8.70 0.50
C THR A 52 18.21 8.57 0.73
N THR A 53 17.81 8.05 1.87
CA THR A 53 16.41 8.00 2.29
C THR A 53 16.28 8.52 3.71
N ASP A 54 15.17 9.18 4.02
CA ASP A 54 14.84 9.70 5.34
C ASP A 54 14.01 8.71 6.17
N HIS A 55 13.61 7.57 5.58
CA HIS A 55 12.79 6.57 6.26
C HIS A 55 13.50 5.21 6.31
N GLN A 56 13.68 4.66 7.51
CA GLN A 56 14.43 3.42 7.75
C GLN A 56 13.85 2.16 7.07
N ARG A 57 12.56 2.17 6.69
CA ARG A 57 11.90 1.06 5.98
C ARG A 57 12.05 1.14 4.47
N ILE A 58 12.61 2.24 3.95
CA ILE A 58 12.97 2.36 2.54
C ILE A 58 14.46 2.03 2.44
N VAL A 59 14.77 0.89 1.85
CA VAL A 59 16.13 0.33 1.79
C VAL A 59 16.65 0.46 0.38
N LEU A 60 17.84 1.05 0.22
CA LEU A 60 18.53 1.19 -1.07
C LEU A 60 19.52 0.05 -1.25
N ALA A 61 19.54 -0.60 -2.41
CA ALA A 61 20.53 -1.63 -2.73
C ALA A 61 21.95 -1.05 -2.85
N LYS A 62 22.06 0.19 -3.32
CA LYS A 62 23.30 0.99 -3.38
C LYS A 62 22.97 2.47 -3.21
N ASN A 63 23.91 3.21 -2.66
CA ASN A 63 23.73 4.62 -2.35
C ASN A 63 24.55 5.57 -3.25
N GLN A 64 25.24 5.05 -4.25
CA GLN A 64 26.05 5.85 -5.17
C GLN A 64 25.74 5.47 -6.61
N PHE A 65 25.82 6.45 -7.50
CA PHE A 65 25.64 6.25 -8.93
C PHE A 65 26.61 7.11 -9.74
N GLN A 66 26.95 6.58 -10.93
CA GLN A 66 27.77 7.31 -11.90
C GLN A 66 27.51 6.74 -13.30
N GLY A 67 27.15 7.59 -14.24
CA GLY A 67 26.92 7.19 -15.63
C GLY A 67 26.10 8.18 -16.40
N THR A 68 25.80 7.89 -17.66
CA THR A 68 24.83 8.63 -18.49
C THR A 68 23.41 8.21 -18.16
N ALA A 69 23.24 6.94 -17.74
CA ALA A 69 22.03 6.37 -17.18
C ALA A 69 22.46 5.43 -16.04
N SER A 70 21.78 5.51 -14.92
CA SER A 70 22.03 4.68 -13.73
C SER A 70 20.72 4.24 -13.13
N THR A 71 20.63 2.99 -12.69
CA THR A 71 19.47 2.43 -12.00
C THR A 71 19.83 2.16 -10.54
N ILE A 72 19.00 2.65 -9.63
CA ILE A 72 19.05 2.38 -8.20
C ILE A 72 17.86 1.52 -7.83
N GLU A 73 18.12 0.30 -7.38
CA GLU A 73 17.11 -0.56 -6.81
C GLU A 73 16.81 -0.11 -5.38
N TYR A 74 15.54 -0.04 -5.03
CA TYR A 74 15.08 0.23 -3.67
C TYR A 74 14.01 -0.75 -3.25
N GLY A 75 13.88 -0.97 -1.96
CA GLY A 75 12.85 -1.82 -1.39
C GLY A 75 12.08 -1.10 -0.29
N VAL A 76 10.85 -1.53 -0.06
CA VAL A 76 10.05 -1.11 1.09
C VAL A 76 9.81 -2.33 1.96
N ASP A 77 10.28 -2.27 3.21
CA ASP A 77 10.09 -3.31 4.22
C ASP A 77 8.81 -3.05 5.00
N THR A 78 7.82 -3.90 4.81
CA THR A 78 6.53 -3.83 5.51
C THR A 78 6.44 -4.78 6.70
N SER A 79 7.54 -5.41 7.10
CA SER A 79 7.58 -6.37 8.20
C SER A 79 7.00 -5.79 9.50
N GLY A 80 6.01 -6.48 10.05
CA GLY A 80 5.34 -6.08 11.30
C GLY A 80 4.33 -4.95 11.18
N LEU A 81 4.09 -4.42 9.97
CA LEU A 81 3.00 -3.47 9.71
C LEU A 81 1.66 -4.21 9.57
N LYS A 82 0.60 -3.52 9.93
CA LYS A 82 -0.79 -4.00 9.89
C LYS A 82 -1.61 -3.18 8.90
N ALA A 83 -2.77 -3.71 8.54
CA ALA A 83 -3.75 -2.99 7.73
C ALA A 83 -4.07 -1.62 8.35
N GLY A 84 -3.98 -0.58 7.53
CA GLY A 84 -4.18 0.80 7.93
C GLY A 84 -2.90 1.54 8.33
N ASP A 85 -1.76 0.84 8.46
CA ASP A 85 -0.47 1.50 8.65
C ASP A 85 -0.01 2.12 7.33
N GLU A 86 0.75 3.21 7.44
CA GLU A 86 1.29 3.93 6.29
C GLU A 86 2.79 4.17 6.47
N ILE A 87 3.52 4.14 5.36
CA ILE A 87 4.92 4.56 5.27
C ILE A 87 4.96 5.79 4.38
N CYS A 88 5.42 6.91 4.94
CA CYS A 88 5.67 8.14 4.21
C CYS A 88 7.14 8.49 4.34
N GLY A 89 7.87 8.55 3.23
CA GLY A 89 9.29 8.88 3.24
C GLY A 89 9.73 9.44 1.89
N ASN A 90 10.99 9.83 1.83
CA ASN A 90 11.58 10.41 0.64
C ASN A 90 12.85 9.67 0.27
N ILE A 91 13.08 9.53 -1.04
CA ILE A 91 14.36 9.15 -1.63
C ILE A 91 14.96 10.41 -2.22
N THR A 92 16.05 10.89 -1.67
CA THR A 92 16.74 12.09 -2.14
C THR A 92 17.93 11.70 -3.03
N VAL A 93 17.94 12.22 -4.23
CA VAL A 93 19.01 12.05 -5.22
C VAL A 93 19.81 13.34 -5.30
N SER A 94 21.00 13.35 -4.73
CA SER A 94 21.91 14.49 -4.76
C SER A 94 23.00 14.24 -5.80
N SER A 95 23.07 15.06 -6.82
CA SER A 95 24.00 14.91 -7.95
C SER A 95 24.90 16.13 -8.15
N ASN A 96 25.85 16.01 -9.08
CA ASN A 96 26.65 17.14 -9.52
C ASN A 96 25.89 18.19 -10.35
N LEU A 97 24.62 17.95 -10.69
CA LEU A 97 23.73 18.90 -11.39
C LEU A 97 22.81 19.61 -10.40
N GLU A 98 21.97 18.86 -9.75
CA GLU A 98 20.98 19.34 -8.80
C GLU A 98 20.59 18.23 -7.81
N GLU A 99 19.79 18.60 -6.83
CA GLU A 99 19.15 17.65 -5.91
C GLU A 99 17.67 17.50 -6.25
N ARG A 100 17.21 16.26 -6.30
CA ARG A 100 15.81 15.89 -6.54
C ARG A 100 15.32 14.93 -5.48
N CYS A 101 14.02 15.02 -5.18
CA CYS A 101 13.36 14.18 -4.19
C CYS A 101 12.24 13.38 -4.85
N VAL A 102 12.18 12.09 -4.54
CA VAL A 102 11.09 11.18 -4.89
C VAL A 102 10.30 10.91 -3.62
N ARG A 103 9.01 11.25 -3.60
CA ARG A 103 8.12 10.94 -2.49
C ARG A 103 7.68 9.49 -2.56
N VAL A 104 7.75 8.78 -1.45
CA VAL A 104 7.29 7.40 -1.34
C VAL A 104 6.18 7.36 -0.31
N HIS A 105 4.99 6.98 -0.76
CA HIS A 105 3.82 6.76 0.09
C HIS A 105 3.32 5.34 -0.11
N VAL A 106 3.32 4.56 0.96
CA VAL A 106 2.87 3.18 0.94
C VAL A 106 1.81 3.00 2.01
N SER A 107 0.61 2.57 1.60
CA SER A 107 -0.47 2.17 2.49
C SER A 107 -0.54 0.65 2.59
N ILE A 108 -0.74 0.15 3.80
CA ILE A 108 -0.89 -1.29 4.02
C ILE A 108 -2.38 -1.64 3.99
N ALA A 109 -2.78 -2.36 2.95
CA ALA A 109 -4.12 -2.92 2.86
C ALA A 109 -4.25 -4.14 3.76
N GLY A 110 -5.44 -4.37 4.29
CA GLY A 110 -5.77 -5.67 4.88
C GLY A 110 -5.67 -6.75 3.82
N LYS A 111 -5.19 -7.92 4.22
CA LYS A 111 -5.01 -9.05 3.31
C LYS A 111 -6.31 -9.33 2.56
N THR A 112 -6.31 -9.01 1.28
CA THR A 112 -7.44 -9.27 0.38
C THR A 112 -7.67 -10.77 0.30
N MET A 113 -8.85 -11.21 0.68
CA MET A 113 -9.21 -12.60 0.54
C MET A 113 -10.07 -12.81 -0.67
N ASN A 114 -9.54 -13.56 -1.62
CA ASN A 114 -10.32 -14.02 -2.76
C ASN A 114 -10.98 -15.35 -2.38
N ILE A 115 -12.31 -15.36 -2.36
CA ILE A 115 -13.13 -16.54 -2.05
C ILE A 115 -14.10 -16.74 -3.21
N SER A 116 -13.97 -17.86 -3.91
CA SER A 116 -14.79 -18.20 -5.08
C SER A 116 -14.77 -17.10 -6.19
N GLY A 117 -13.62 -16.39 -6.34
CA GLY A 117 -13.48 -15.32 -7.34
C GLY A 117 -13.99 -13.94 -6.88
N GLN A 118 -14.48 -13.82 -5.65
CA GLN A 118 -14.90 -12.56 -5.04
C GLN A 118 -13.89 -12.11 -3.99
N GLU A 119 -13.48 -10.86 -4.05
CA GLU A 119 -12.62 -10.25 -3.03
C GLU A 119 -13.46 -9.79 -1.84
N ILE A 120 -13.03 -10.17 -0.63
CA ILE A 120 -13.70 -9.84 0.62
C ILE A 120 -12.83 -8.88 1.41
N HIS A 121 -13.26 -7.62 1.49
CA HIS A 121 -12.62 -6.53 2.22
C HIS A 121 -13.38 -6.10 3.46
N SER A 122 -14.71 -6.39 3.48
CA SER A 122 -15.64 -5.90 4.50
C SER A 122 -16.66 -6.96 4.91
N LEU A 123 -17.35 -6.72 6.02
CA LEU A 123 -18.51 -7.54 6.42
C LEU A 123 -19.66 -7.42 5.42
N ALA A 124 -19.79 -6.29 4.72
CA ALA A 124 -20.78 -6.13 3.65
C ALA A 124 -20.49 -7.08 2.47
N ASP A 125 -19.22 -7.23 2.07
CA ASP A 125 -18.83 -8.18 1.03
C ASP A 125 -19.07 -9.62 1.48
N PHE A 126 -18.85 -9.92 2.76
CA PHE A 126 -19.18 -11.23 3.33
C PHE A 126 -20.68 -11.54 3.28
N VAL A 127 -21.53 -10.57 3.64
CA VAL A 127 -23.00 -10.72 3.56
C VAL A 127 -23.41 -10.92 2.09
N HIS A 128 -22.80 -10.17 1.17
CA HIS A 128 -23.04 -10.33 -0.26
C HIS A 128 -22.60 -11.72 -0.76
N LEU A 129 -21.42 -12.20 -0.34
CA LEU A 129 -20.97 -13.56 -0.64
C LEU A 129 -21.97 -14.60 -0.12
N ALA A 130 -22.45 -14.45 1.12
CA ALA A 130 -23.41 -15.37 1.74
C ALA A 130 -24.75 -15.44 1.00
N SER A 131 -25.16 -14.35 0.36
CA SER A 131 -26.41 -14.30 -0.43
C SER A 131 -26.29 -15.01 -1.78
N HIS A 132 -25.08 -15.18 -2.34
CA HIS A 132 -24.84 -15.80 -3.63
C HIS A 132 -24.19 -17.19 -3.55
N ASP A 133 -23.26 -17.39 -2.61
CA ASP A 133 -22.59 -18.67 -2.35
C ASP A 133 -22.44 -18.88 -0.83
N PHE A 134 -23.50 -19.41 -0.24
CA PHE A 134 -23.56 -19.70 1.19
C PHE A 134 -22.48 -20.70 1.63
N GLY A 135 -22.12 -21.66 0.77
CA GLY A 135 -21.06 -22.63 1.05
C GLY A 135 -19.67 -21.99 1.10
N ALA A 136 -19.40 -21.02 0.23
CA ALA A 136 -18.15 -20.25 0.26
C ALA A 136 -18.10 -19.34 1.50
N ALA A 137 -19.21 -18.69 1.82
CA ALA A 137 -19.33 -17.88 3.04
C ALA A 137 -19.10 -18.70 4.31
N TYR A 138 -19.66 -19.91 4.37
CA TYR A 138 -19.40 -20.83 5.49
C TYR A 138 -17.92 -21.21 5.61
N ARG A 139 -17.27 -21.56 4.49
CA ARG A 139 -15.83 -21.86 4.49
C ARG A 139 -14.98 -20.70 4.96
N PHE A 140 -15.42 -19.46 4.72
CA PHE A 140 -14.76 -18.26 5.22
C PHE A 140 -15.06 -18.00 6.69
N PHE A 141 -16.33 -18.15 7.11
CA PHE A 141 -16.79 -17.96 8.49
C PHE A 141 -15.99 -18.75 9.51
N VAL A 142 -15.58 -19.99 9.17
CA VAL A 142 -14.79 -20.85 10.06
C VAL A 142 -13.29 -20.53 10.09
N LYS A 143 -12.81 -19.59 9.25
CA LYS A 143 -11.40 -19.22 9.19
C LYS A 143 -11.04 -18.14 10.20
N LYS A 144 -9.77 -18.15 10.65
CA LYS A 144 -9.22 -17.11 11.54
C LYS A 144 -9.29 -15.70 10.94
N GLU A 145 -9.27 -15.63 9.62
CA GLU A 145 -9.33 -14.38 8.87
C GLU A 145 -10.68 -13.69 9.01
N PHE A 146 -11.76 -14.46 9.06
CA PHE A 146 -13.09 -13.90 9.34
C PHE A 146 -13.13 -13.29 10.74
N ALA A 147 -12.56 -13.95 11.75
CA ALA A 147 -12.46 -13.40 13.10
C ALA A 147 -11.70 -12.07 13.14
N ARG A 148 -10.63 -11.92 12.31
CA ARG A 148 -9.88 -10.65 12.19
C ARG A 148 -10.69 -9.54 11.53
N LEU A 149 -11.42 -9.88 10.45
CA LEU A 149 -12.33 -8.94 9.79
C LEU A 149 -13.42 -8.47 10.77
N LEU A 150 -14.03 -9.40 11.48
CA LEU A 150 -15.06 -9.10 12.48
C LEU A 150 -14.52 -8.22 13.62
N GLN A 151 -13.34 -8.52 14.14
CA GLN A 151 -12.70 -7.72 15.19
C GLN A 151 -12.43 -6.29 14.75
N LYS A 152 -12.15 -6.08 13.46
CA LYS A 152 -11.88 -4.75 12.88
C LYS A 152 -13.16 -3.94 12.68
N GLU A 153 -14.23 -4.55 12.13
CA GLU A 153 -15.41 -3.83 11.67
C GLU A 153 -16.60 -3.87 12.63
N ALA A 154 -16.73 -4.94 13.40
CA ALA A 154 -17.82 -5.14 14.36
C ALA A 154 -17.32 -5.88 15.60
N PRO A 155 -16.43 -5.26 16.41
CA PRO A 155 -15.86 -5.91 17.60
C PRO A 155 -16.93 -6.33 18.64
N GLU A 156 -18.08 -5.66 18.68
CA GLU A 156 -19.21 -5.98 19.52
C GLU A 156 -19.82 -7.34 19.20
N GLN A 157 -19.67 -7.85 17.97
CA GLN A 157 -20.17 -9.15 17.52
C GLN A 157 -19.20 -10.29 17.83
N MET A 158 -18.01 -10.00 18.34
CA MET A 158 -16.99 -11.03 18.64
C MET A 158 -17.44 -12.01 19.72
N ALA A 159 -18.19 -11.56 20.73
CA ALA A 159 -18.69 -12.43 21.79
C ALA A 159 -19.68 -13.46 21.23
N LEU A 160 -20.58 -13.04 20.35
CA LEU A 160 -21.52 -13.93 19.65
C LEU A 160 -20.76 -14.92 18.76
N TYR A 161 -19.82 -14.45 17.95
CA TYR A 161 -19.02 -15.28 17.07
C TYR A 161 -18.23 -16.35 17.86
N GLN A 162 -17.60 -15.98 18.97
CA GLN A 162 -16.88 -16.91 19.83
C GLN A 162 -17.82 -17.95 20.45
N GLY A 163 -19.01 -17.56 20.88
CA GLY A 163 -20.02 -18.47 21.39
C GLY A 163 -20.45 -19.52 20.36
N LEU A 164 -20.55 -19.13 19.08
CA LEU A 164 -20.90 -20.03 17.98
C LEU A 164 -19.71 -20.88 17.52
N SER A 165 -18.49 -20.40 17.63
CA SER A 165 -17.28 -21.09 17.16
C SER A 165 -16.72 -22.12 18.13
N HIS A 166 -17.16 -22.17 19.41
CA HIS A 166 -16.73 -23.16 20.40
C HIS A 166 -17.39 -24.53 20.24
N LYS A 167 -18.41 -24.66 19.41
CA LYS A 167 -19.10 -25.92 19.05
C LYS A 167 -18.65 -26.31 17.64
N PRO A 168 -18.83 -27.56 17.20
CA PRO A 168 -18.66 -27.85 15.78
C PRO A 168 -19.57 -26.89 14.99
N VAL A 169 -18.95 -25.95 14.29
CA VAL A 169 -19.64 -24.89 13.54
C VAL A 169 -20.48 -25.54 12.45
N THR A 170 -21.74 -25.16 12.36
CA THR A 170 -22.70 -25.68 11.38
C THR A 170 -23.20 -24.54 10.49
N PHE A 171 -23.86 -24.87 9.39
CA PHE A 171 -24.55 -23.88 8.54
C PHE A 171 -25.58 -23.05 9.32
N GLN A 172 -26.27 -23.65 10.27
CA GLN A 172 -27.23 -22.97 11.14
C GLN A 172 -26.57 -21.85 11.97
N HIS A 173 -25.36 -22.08 12.49
CA HIS A 173 -24.61 -21.03 13.21
C HIS A 173 -24.26 -19.83 12.32
N LEU A 174 -23.96 -20.06 11.03
CA LEU A 174 -23.76 -18.98 10.08
C LEU A 174 -25.06 -18.20 9.83
N GLU A 175 -26.20 -18.91 9.68
CA GLU A 175 -27.51 -18.26 9.52
C GLU A 175 -27.85 -17.38 10.73
N GLU A 176 -27.69 -17.90 11.94
CA GLU A 176 -27.92 -17.16 13.20
C GLU A 176 -27.01 -15.91 13.28
N PHE A 177 -25.75 -16.06 12.91
CA PHE A 177 -24.81 -14.94 12.89
C PHE A 177 -25.21 -13.86 11.87
N LEU A 178 -25.58 -14.24 10.64
CA LEU A 178 -26.02 -13.32 9.60
C LEU A 178 -27.28 -12.54 9.99
N VAL A 179 -28.24 -13.21 10.62
CA VAL A 179 -29.44 -12.55 11.14
C VAL A 179 -29.05 -11.48 12.16
N CYS A 180 -28.21 -11.81 13.14
CA CYS A 180 -27.75 -10.83 14.12
C CYS A 180 -26.97 -9.66 13.46
N LEU A 181 -26.10 -9.96 12.52
CA LEU A 181 -25.31 -8.92 11.81
C LEU A 181 -26.19 -7.95 11.05
N LEU A 182 -27.24 -8.42 10.37
CA LEU A 182 -28.18 -7.59 9.61
C LEU A 182 -29.07 -6.73 10.52
N TYR A 183 -29.45 -7.23 11.70
CA TYR A 183 -30.28 -6.48 12.63
C TYR A 183 -29.49 -5.46 13.47
N THR A 184 -28.20 -5.67 13.68
CA THR A 184 -27.34 -4.79 14.48
C THR A 184 -26.54 -3.78 13.67
N SER A 185 -26.48 -3.94 12.35
CA SER A 185 -25.85 -2.94 11.48
C SER A 185 -26.69 -1.65 11.47
N PRO A 186 -26.14 -0.49 11.87
CA PRO A 186 -26.87 0.77 11.82
C PRO A 186 -27.27 1.04 10.37
N SER A 187 -28.56 1.33 10.19
CA SER A 187 -29.13 1.65 8.87
C SER A 187 -28.35 2.81 8.24
N PRO A 188 -28.08 2.78 6.91
CA PRO A 188 -27.39 3.87 6.21
C PRO A 188 -28.07 5.24 6.37
N ARG A 189 -29.30 5.28 6.93
CA ARG A 189 -30.06 6.51 7.17
C ARG A 189 -29.60 7.29 8.41
N ASP A 190 -28.91 6.67 9.36
CA ASP A 190 -28.51 7.34 10.61
C ASP A 190 -27.19 8.14 10.49
N LYS A 191 -26.53 8.13 9.35
CA LYS A 191 -25.31 8.92 9.09
C LYS A 191 -25.53 10.31 8.49
N ARG A 192 -26.79 10.83 8.55
CA ARG A 192 -27.13 12.20 8.13
C ARG A 192 -27.70 13.00 9.31
N GLN A 193 -26.87 13.26 10.29
CA GLN A 193 -27.04 14.39 11.21
C GLN A 193 -25.69 15.06 11.43
#